data_ec9b4a289e80cecb061816e4c31072d1
#
_entry.id   ec9b4a289e80cecb061816e4c31072d1
#
_cell.length_a   1.000
_cell.length_b   1.000
_cell.length_c   1.000
_cell.angle_alpha   90.00
_cell.angle_beta   90.00
_cell.angle_gamma   90.00
#
_symmetry.space_group_name_H-M   'P 1'
#
loop_
_entity.id
_entity.type
_entity.pdbx_description
1 polymer ?
#
loop_
_entity_poly.entity_id
_entity_poly.type
_entity_poly.pdbx_seq_one_letter_code
_entity_poly.pdbx_strand_id
1 'polypeptide(L)'
;SLEPWVEEQLSEFPLRYLSGTPRERMAAHLQALQQVPSASPLVESAYNDALQVCEYTLIAQDHEIPGVFMNVTGSLAALGLHVLDAQIMTRNDGIIFDSFFVDDPDFDGPPTTLKRQKVGKAIIDVLSGKESIENLMKRNHRLSFERSLPVTVKPTEVQIDNETSDKFTIIDVFADDRQGLLWVIARTLFEL
;
A
#
# COMPACT_ATOMS: atom_id res chain seq x y z
N SER A 1 5.21 26.89 -20.05
CA SER A 1 4.90 25.51 -20.43
C SER A 1 5.66 24.57 -19.51
N LEU A 2 5.04 23.47 -19.16
CA LEU A 2 5.72 22.38 -18.47
C LEU A 2 6.80 21.80 -19.38
N GLU A 3 7.84 21.19 -18.79
CA GLU A 3 8.82 20.45 -19.60
C GLU A 3 8.12 19.31 -20.33
N PRO A 4 8.47 19.01 -21.60
CA PRO A 4 7.79 17.99 -22.41
C PRO A 4 7.70 16.62 -21.71
N TRP A 5 8.74 16.23 -20.99
CA TRP A 5 8.76 14.99 -20.21
C TRP A 5 7.69 14.99 -19.10
N VAL A 6 7.48 16.12 -18.41
CA VAL A 6 6.45 16.22 -17.35
C VAL A 6 5.06 16.08 -17.95
N GLU A 7 4.79 16.69 -19.11
CA GLU A 7 3.51 16.58 -19.80
C GLU A 7 3.26 15.13 -20.23
N GLU A 8 4.27 14.46 -20.77
CA GLU A 8 4.21 13.04 -21.13
C GLU A 8 3.89 12.17 -19.92
N GLN A 9 4.65 12.31 -18.81
CA GLN A 9 4.41 11.54 -17.62
C GLN A 9 3.02 11.78 -17.01
N LEU A 10 2.54 13.02 -16.98
CA LEU A 10 1.21 13.33 -16.46
C LEU A 10 0.09 12.75 -17.33
N SER A 11 0.28 12.61 -18.64
CA SER A 11 -0.70 12.02 -19.53
C SER A 11 -0.97 10.53 -19.28
N GLU A 12 0.00 9.82 -18.67
CA GLU A 12 -0.14 8.43 -18.30
C GLU A 12 -0.97 8.20 -17.03
N PHE A 13 -1.18 9.25 -16.24
CA PHE A 13 -1.97 9.12 -15.01
C PHE A 13 -3.48 9.25 -15.29
N PRO A 14 -4.33 8.47 -14.59
CA PRO A 14 -5.78 8.61 -14.71
C PRO A 14 -6.26 9.98 -14.17
N LEU A 15 -7.35 10.51 -14.72
CA LEU A 15 -7.91 11.81 -14.34
C LEU A 15 -8.18 11.94 -12.84
N ARG A 16 -8.60 10.86 -12.18
CA ARG A 16 -8.82 10.84 -10.73
C ARG A 16 -7.57 11.19 -9.93
N TYR A 17 -6.39 10.77 -10.40
CA TYR A 17 -5.11 11.12 -9.78
C TYR A 17 -4.81 12.61 -9.96
N LEU A 18 -4.93 13.12 -11.19
CA LEU A 18 -4.63 14.52 -11.51
C LEU A 18 -5.55 15.51 -10.77
N SER A 19 -6.79 15.11 -10.49
CA SER A 19 -7.76 15.95 -9.78
C SER A 19 -7.69 15.81 -8.25
N GLY A 20 -7.22 14.66 -7.75
CA GLY A 20 -7.24 14.34 -6.31
C GLY A 20 -5.88 14.45 -5.62
N THR A 21 -4.77 14.52 -6.37
CA THR A 21 -3.43 14.54 -5.78
C THR A 21 -2.89 15.96 -5.67
N PRO A 22 -2.41 16.40 -4.49
CA PRO A 22 -1.76 17.69 -4.33
C PRO A 22 -0.54 17.84 -5.23
N ARG A 23 -0.27 19.07 -5.72
CA ARG A 23 0.81 19.35 -6.68
C ARG A 23 2.19 18.97 -6.15
N GLU A 24 2.42 19.17 -4.87
CA GLU A 24 3.67 18.83 -4.18
C GLU A 24 3.89 17.31 -4.20
N ARG A 25 2.82 16.54 -4.04
CA ARG A 25 2.86 15.07 -4.13
C ARG A 25 3.09 14.61 -5.57
N MET A 26 2.43 15.21 -6.54
CA MET A 26 2.68 14.92 -7.96
C MET A 26 4.14 15.18 -8.33
N ALA A 27 4.73 16.29 -7.84
CA ALA A 27 6.14 16.60 -8.08
C ALA A 27 7.06 15.53 -7.46
N ALA A 28 6.80 15.09 -6.23
CA ALA A 28 7.57 14.02 -5.59
C ALA A 28 7.44 12.68 -6.37
N HIS A 29 6.25 12.33 -6.82
CA HIS A 29 6.02 11.14 -7.63
C HIS A 29 6.76 11.20 -8.98
N LEU A 30 6.77 12.36 -9.66
CA LEU A 30 7.53 12.54 -10.89
C LEU A 30 9.06 12.44 -10.66
N GLN A 31 9.56 12.96 -9.53
CA GLN A 31 10.97 12.79 -9.15
C GLN A 31 11.29 11.31 -8.87
N ALA A 32 10.41 10.60 -8.21
CA ALA A 32 10.55 9.17 -7.96
C ALA A 32 10.59 8.37 -9.27
N LEU A 33 9.73 8.69 -10.25
CA LEU A 33 9.73 8.07 -11.59
C LEU A 33 11.07 8.20 -12.31
N GLN A 34 11.79 9.32 -12.15
CA GLN A 34 13.12 9.48 -12.74
C GLN A 34 14.17 8.55 -12.13
N GLN A 35 13.92 8.05 -10.92
CA GLN A 35 14.85 7.20 -10.18
C GLN A 35 14.51 5.69 -10.30
N VAL A 36 13.32 5.36 -10.82
CA VAL A 36 12.90 3.96 -10.97
C VAL A 36 13.80 3.28 -12.01
N PRO A 37 14.67 2.34 -11.62
CA PRO A 37 15.32 1.46 -12.57
C PRO A 37 14.25 0.61 -13.24
N SER A 38 14.41 0.33 -14.51
CA SER A 38 13.44 -0.39 -15.37
C SER A 38 13.01 -1.78 -14.86
N ALA A 39 13.49 -2.25 -13.72
CA ALA A 39 13.30 -3.63 -13.24
C ALA A 39 13.25 -3.80 -11.71
N SER A 40 13.07 -2.76 -10.93
CA SER A 40 13.04 -2.92 -9.46
C SER A 40 11.94 -2.08 -8.83
N PRO A 41 11.15 -2.62 -7.89
CA PRO A 41 10.18 -1.82 -7.15
C PRO A 41 10.90 -0.74 -6.34
N LEU A 42 10.31 0.45 -6.30
CA LEU A 42 10.72 1.58 -5.47
C LEU A 42 9.63 1.84 -4.43
N VAL A 43 10.03 2.11 -3.19
CA VAL A 43 9.12 2.56 -2.13
C VAL A 43 9.58 3.91 -1.61
N GLU A 44 8.78 4.93 -1.88
CA GLU A 44 8.92 6.25 -1.30
C GLU A 44 8.13 6.35 0.00
N SER A 45 8.59 7.21 0.92
CA SER A 45 7.85 7.45 2.17
C SER A 45 7.83 8.91 2.54
N ALA A 46 6.67 9.40 2.95
CA ALA A 46 6.47 10.74 3.47
C ALA A 46 5.61 10.70 4.74
N TYR A 47 5.77 11.68 5.63
CA TYR A 47 4.85 11.90 6.74
C TYR A 47 3.92 13.04 6.42
N ASN A 48 2.64 12.83 6.61
CA ASN A 48 1.60 13.84 6.43
C ASN A 48 1.22 14.42 7.79
N ASP A 49 1.73 15.62 8.09
CA ASP A 49 1.47 16.30 9.37
C ASP A 49 -0.01 16.65 9.57
N ALA A 50 -0.76 16.90 8.49
CA ALA A 50 -2.16 17.26 8.60
C ALA A 50 -3.04 16.06 8.98
N LEU A 51 -2.71 14.88 8.47
CA LEU A 51 -3.42 13.64 8.73
C LEU A 51 -2.76 12.80 9.84
N GLN A 52 -1.56 13.17 10.29
CA GLN A 52 -0.77 12.44 11.28
C GLN A 52 -0.49 10.98 10.89
N VAL A 53 -0.20 10.74 9.62
CA VAL A 53 0.03 9.40 9.06
C VAL A 53 1.31 9.35 8.23
N CYS A 54 1.93 8.17 8.14
CA CYS A 54 2.94 7.90 7.14
C CYS A 54 2.26 7.44 5.84
N GLU A 55 2.74 7.94 4.73
CA GLU A 55 2.41 7.46 3.40
C GLU A 55 3.60 6.69 2.83
N TYR A 56 3.35 5.47 2.38
CA TYR A 56 4.31 4.67 1.62
C TYR A 56 3.76 4.49 0.22
N THR A 57 4.46 4.99 -0.79
CA THR A 57 4.08 4.87 -2.20
C THR A 57 4.98 3.87 -2.88
N LEU A 58 4.41 2.76 -3.32
CA LEU A 58 5.06 1.77 -4.16
C LEU A 58 4.96 2.20 -5.62
N ILE A 59 6.08 2.13 -6.33
CA ILE A 59 6.17 2.33 -7.78
C ILE A 59 6.83 1.09 -8.36
N ALA A 60 6.14 0.37 -9.24
CA ALA A 60 6.63 -0.88 -9.84
C ALA A 60 5.94 -1.16 -11.18
N GLN A 61 6.42 -2.15 -11.93
CA GLN A 61 5.73 -2.67 -13.12
C GLN A 61 4.67 -3.69 -12.69
N ASP A 62 3.44 -3.51 -13.15
CA ASP A 62 2.27 -4.32 -12.74
C ASP A 62 2.45 -5.82 -13.06
N HIS A 63 3.00 -6.15 -14.21
CA HIS A 63 3.07 -7.53 -14.70
C HIS A 63 4.23 -8.36 -14.10
N GLU A 64 5.13 -7.75 -13.33
CA GLU A 64 6.33 -8.43 -12.83
C GLU A 64 6.15 -9.09 -11.45
N ILE A 65 5.17 -8.64 -10.68
CA ILE A 65 5.04 -9.05 -9.28
C ILE A 65 3.61 -9.52 -8.98
N PRO A 66 3.37 -10.83 -8.82
CA PRO A 66 2.04 -11.31 -8.45
C PRO A 66 1.70 -10.94 -7.00
N GLY A 67 0.44 -10.55 -6.77
CA GLY A 67 -0.07 -10.28 -5.43
C GLY A 67 0.58 -9.07 -4.73
N VAL A 68 0.91 -8.02 -5.48
CA VAL A 68 1.53 -6.79 -4.93
C VAL A 68 0.79 -6.29 -3.69
N PHE A 69 -0.52 -6.09 -3.81
CA PHE A 69 -1.33 -5.55 -2.70
C PHE A 69 -1.27 -6.44 -1.45
N MET A 70 -1.38 -7.77 -1.63
CA MET A 70 -1.24 -8.74 -0.53
C MET A 70 0.16 -8.68 0.10
N ASN A 71 1.21 -8.60 -0.71
CA ASN A 71 2.58 -8.57 -0.22
C ASN A 71 2.91 -7.28 0.54
N VAL A 72 2.42 -6.13 0.08
CA VAL A 72 2.63 -4.85 0.77
C VAL A 72 1.86 -4.82 2.08
N THR A 73 0.56 -5.15 2.06
CA THR A 73 -0.27 -5.14 3.28
C THR A 73 0.26 -6.15 4.32
N GLY A 74 0.75 -7.32 3.86
CA GLY A 74 1.39 -8.32 4.72
C GLY A 74 2.70 -7.82 5.34
N SER A 75 3.52 -7.11 4.58
CA SER A 75 4.76 -6.51 5.07
C SER A 75 4.48 -5.45 6.14
N LEU A 76 3.52 -4.54 5.89
CA LEU A 76 3.10 -3.51 6.83
C LEU A 76 2.56 -4.15 8.13
N ALA A 77 1.68 -5.13 8.01
CA ALA A 77 1.13 -5.87 9.14
C ALA A 77 2.22 -6.59 9.96
N ALA A 78 3.18 -7.25 9.28
CA ALA A 78 4.30 -7.94 9.93
C ALA A 78 5.22 -6.98 10.70
N LEU A 79 5.28 -5.71 10.29
CA LEU A 79 6.03 -4.65 10.96
C LEU A 79 5.23 -3.93 12.06
N GLY A 80 3.96 -4.29 12.23
CA GLY A 80 3.10 -3.72 13.27
C GLY A 80 2.40 -2.44 12.88
N LEU A 81 2.40 -2.08 11.60
CA LEU A 81 1.76 -0.87 11.10
C LEU A 81 0.27 -1.12 10.82
N HIS A 82 -0.56 -0.13 11.09
CA HIS A 82 -1.98 -0.15 10.80
C HIS A 82 -2.26 0.60 9.49
N VAL A 83 -2.78 -0.10 8.49
CA VAL A 83 -3.21 0.54 7.24
C VAL A 83 -4.57 1.17 7.45
N LEU A 84 -4.65 2.49 7.30
CA LEU A 84 -5.86 3.28 7.47
C LEU A 84 -6.58 3.51 6.14
N ASP A 85 -5.81 3.67 5.07
CA ASP A 85 -6.31 3.86 3.71
C ASP A 85 -5.30 3.34 2.69
N ALA A 86 -5.77 2.96 1.51
CA ALA A 86 -4.93 2.56 0.40
C ALA A 86 -5.51 3.08 -0.93
N GLN A 87 -4.69 3.74 -1.71
CA GLN A 87 -5.03 4.24 -3.03
C GLN A 87 -4.24 3.44 -4.07
N ILE A 88 -4.94 2.58 -4.76
CA ILE A 88 -4.37 1.65 -5.74
C ILE A 88 -4.57 2.22 -7.13
N MET A 89 -3.50 2.35 -7.89
CA MET A 89 -3.54 2.98 -9.20
C MET A 89 -2.53 2.36 -10.16
N THR A 90 -2.99 2.01 -11.36
CA THR A 90 -2.15 1.64 -12.49
C THR A 90 -2.21 2.75 -13.54
N ARG A 91 -1.05 3.18 -14.02
CA ARG A 91 -0.92 4.13 -15.12
C ARG A 91 -1.21 3.44 -16.46
N ASN A 92 -1.41 4.22 -17.52
CA ASN A 92 -1.67 3.68 -18.87
C ASN A 92 -0.47 2.89 -19.43
N ASP A 93 0.75 3.21 -18.99
CA ASP A 93 2.00 2.51 -19.37
C ASP A 93 2.28 1.25 -18.50
N GLY A 94 1.35 0.87 -17.62
CA GLY A 94 1.47 -0.31 -16.77
C GLY A 94 2.31 -0.12 -15.50
N ILE A 95 2.74 1.09 -15.18
CA ILE A 95 3.39 1.38 -13.90
C ILE A 95 2.33 1.54 -12.82
N ILE A 96 2.47 0.79 -11.74
CA ILE A 96 1.63 0.92 -10.56
C ILE A 96 2.16 2.02 -9.63
N PHE A 97 1.22 2.75 -9.04
CA PHE A 97 1.40 3.73 -7.98
C PHE A 97 0.43 3.42 -6.85
N ASP A 98 0.87 2.61 -5.92
CA ASP A 98 0.04 2.20 -4.79
C ASP A 98 0.49 2.95 -3.53
N SER A 99 -0.35 3.85 -3.02
CA SER A 99 -0.09 4.60 -1.80
C SER A 99 -0.85 4.01 -0.63
N PHE A 100 -0.13 3.72 0.45
CA PHE A 100 -0.66 3.19 1.71
C PHE A 100 -0.48 4.23 2.81
N PHE A 101 -1.57 4.64 3.41
CA PHE A 101 -1.61 5.56 4.54
C PHE A 101 -1.67 4.76 5.83
N VAL A 102 -0.63 4.87 6.64
CA VAL A 102 -0.46 4.00 7.80
C VAL A 102 -0.23 4.80 9.08
N ASP A 103 -0.75 4.26 10.16
CA ASP A 103 -0.38 4.63 11.51
C ASP A 103 0.71 3.69 12.04
N ASP A 104 1.71 4.26 12.72
CA ASP A 104 2.76 3.49 13.39
C ASP A 104 2.58 3.64 14.90
N PRO A 105 1.98 2.65 15.60
CA PRO A 105 1.67 2.74 17.02
C PRO A 105 2.90 2.81 17.93
N ASP A 106 4.10 2.59 17.39
CA ASP A 106 5.35 2.74 18.14
C ASP A 106 5.80 4.22 18.26
N PHE A 107 5.09 5.16 17.58
CA PHE A 107 5.45 6.57 17.52
C PHE A 107 4.24 7.47 17.80
N ASP A 108 4.42 8.43 18.70
CA ASP A 108 3.50 9.55 18.86
C ASP A 108 4.00 10.71 17.98
N GLY A 109 3.54 10.74 16.72
CA GLY A 109 3.99 11.67 15.69
C GLY A 109 4.89 11.02 14.61
N PRO A 110 5.73 11.81 13.89
CA PRO A 110 6.46 11.32 12.74
C PRO A 110 7.51 10.27 13.11
N PRO A 111 7.42 9.04 12.57
CA PRO A 111 8.48 8.05 12.71
C PRO A 111 9.79 8.55 12.11
N THR A 112 10.91 8.13 12.70
CA THR A 112 12.23 8.53 12.21
C THR A 112 12.44 8.14 10.75
N THR A 113 13.25 8.90 10.02
CA THR A 113 13.62 8.57 8.62
C THR A 113 14.18 7.15 8.52
N LEU A 114 14.99 6.73 9.49
CA LEU A 114 15.55 5.37 9.53
C LEU A 114 14.44 4.30 9.66
N LYS A 115 13.41 4.54 10.49
CA LYS A 115 12.27 3.62 10.62
C LYS A 115 11.52 3.51 9.28
N ARG A 116 11.19 4.65 8.66
CA ARG A 116 10.50 4.67 7.35
C ARG A 116 11.30 3.94 6.27
N GLN A 117 12.62 4.17 6.19
CA GLN A 117 13.50 3.47 5.25
C GLN A 117 13.53 1.95 5.50
N LYS A 118 13.54 1.51 6.77
CA LYS A 118 13.46 0.08 7.11
C LYS A 118 12.15 -0.56 6.66
N VAL A 119 11.03 0.17 6.80
CA VAL A 119 9.72 -0.29 6.31
C VAL A 119 9.74 -0.43 4.79
N GLY A 120 10.16 0.62 4.06
CA GLY A 120 10.27 0.58 2.60
C GLY A 120 11.18 -0.55 2.10
N LYS A 121 12.34 -0.74 2.77
CA LYS A 121 13.23 -1.86 2.45
C LYS A 121 12.57 -3.22 2.66
N ALA A 122 11.84 -3.42 3.75
CA ALA A 122 11.17 -4.70 4.03
C ALA A 122 10.11 -5.00 2.96
N ILE A 123 9.33 -4.00 2.53
CA ILE A 123 8.38 -4.14 1.42
C ILE A 123 9.11 -4.58 0.15
N ILE A 124 10.21 -3.91 -0.22
CA ILE A 124 11.01 -4.25 -1.41
C ILE A 124 11.59 -5.67 -1.30
N ASP A 125 12.09 -6.05 -0.14
CA ASP A 125 12.67 -7.39 0.07
C ASP A 125 11.60 -8.49 -0.08
N VAL A 126 10.37 -8.27 0.37
CA VAL A 126 9.24 -9.20 0.16
C VAL A 126 8.84 -9.25 -1.31
N LEU A 127 8.63 -8.10 -1.96
CA LEU A 127 8.26 -8.03 -3.37
C LEU A 127 9.31 -8.65 -4.30
N SER A 128 10.58 -8.58 -3.92
CA SER A 128 11.71 -9.17 -4.66
C SER A 128 11.96 -10.65 -4.31
N GLY A 129 11.16 -11.26 -3.43
CA GLY A 129 11.34 -12.64 -2.97
C GLY A 129 12.57 -12.89 -2.10
N LYS A 130 13.24 -11.84 -1.61
CA LYS A 130 14.40 -11.95 -0.70
C LYS A 130 13.98 -12.26 0.73
N GLU A 131 12.75 -11.93 1.07
CA GLU A 131 12.16 -12.17 2.39
C GLU A 131 10.73 -12.68 2.22
N SER A 132 10.22 -13.47 3.18
CA SER A 132 8.81 -13.87 3.22
C SER A 132 8.06 -13.11 4.32
N ILE A 133 6.75 -12.94 4.12
CA ILE A 133 5.88 -12.32 5.13
C ILE A 133 5.92 -13.12 6.43
N GLU A 134 5.94 -14.46 6.34
CA GLU A 134 5.99 -15.35 7.51
C GLU A 134 7.29 -15.17 8.30
N ASN A 135 8.44 -15.06 7.63
CA ASN A 135 9.71 -14.82 8.28
C ASN A 135 9.77 -13.42 8.90
N LEU A 136 9.22 -12.42 8.20
CA LEU A 136 9.12 -11.06 8.70
C LEU A 136 8.26 -11.00 9.97
N MET A 137 7.13 -11.71 10.00
CA MET A 137 6.26 -11.86 11.18
C MET A 137 6.98 -12.54 12.34
N LYS A 138 7.67 -13.67 12.07
CA LYS A 138 8.45 -14.39 13.10
C LYS A 138 9.49 -13.50 13.75
N ARG A 139 10.25 -12.77 12.94
CA ARG A 139 11.33 -11.88 13.41
C ARG A 139 10.81 -10.72 14.26
N ASN A 140 9.63 -10.22 13.97
CA ASN A 140 9.00 -9.13 14.72
C ASN A 140 8.06 -9.61 15.83
N HIS A 141 8.05 -10.91 16.15
CA HIS A 141 7.17 -11.51 17.17
C HIS A 141 5.67 -11.26 16.93
N ARG A 142 5.27 -11.11 15.66
CA ARG A 142 3.89 -10.83 15.24
C ARG A 142 3.12 -12.06 14.74
N LEU A 143 3.56 -13.27 15.12
CA LEU A 143 2.93 -14.55 14.72
C LEU A 143 1.50 -14.75 15.24
N SER A 144 0.98 -13.83 16.04
CA SER A 144 -0.29 -14.01 16.73
C SER A 144 -1.50 -13.35 16.05
N PHE A 145 -1.37 -12.87 14.79
CA PHE A 145 -2.53 -12.30 14.09
C PHE A 145 -3.72 -13.27 14.01
N GLU A 146 -3.45 -14.55 13.80
CA GLU A 146 -4.49 -15.59 13.74
C GLU A 146 -5.02 -15.97 15.13
N ARG A 147 -4.27 -15.69 16.21
CA ARG A 147 -4.62 -16.08 17.58
C ARG A 147 -5.26 -14.99 18.41
N SER A 148 -5.13 -13.73 17.99
CA SER A 148 -5.81 -12.60 18.62
C SER A 148 -7.19 -12.42 18.00
N LEU A 149 -8.04 -13.45 18.09
CA LEU A 149 -9.45 -13.26 17.85
C LEU A 149 -9.97 -12.42 19.02
N PRO A 150 -10.48 -11.20 18.78
CA PRO A 150 -11.17 -10.47 19.83
C PRO A 150 -12.36 -11.34 20.31
N VAL A 151 -12.57 -11.35 21.62
CA VAL A 151 -13.68 -12.06 22.27
C VAL A 151 -15.03 -11.39 21.98
N THR A 152 -15.11 -10.50 21.04
CA THR A 152 -16.32 -9.80 20.64
C THR A 152 -16.71 -10.22 19.21
N VAL A 153 -17.61 -10.64 19.16
CA VAL A 153 -18.76 -11.30 18.81
C VAL A 153 -19.69 -10.60 17.79
N LYS A 154 -19.17 -9.71 16.95
CA LYS A 154 -19.90 -9.40 15.73
C LYS A 154 -19.39 -10.33 14.62
N PRO A 155 -20.27 -11.11 13.98
CA PRO A 155 -19.86 -11.93 12.85
C PRO A 155 -19.34 -11.02 11.74
N THR A 156 -18.26 -11.42 11.07
CA THR A 156 -17.82 -10.75 9.86
C THR A 156 -18.91 -10.84 8.81
N GLU A 157 -19.30 -9.71 8.25
CA GLU A 157 -20.28 -9.61 7.18
C GLU A 157 -19.57 -9.16 5.90
N VAL A 158 -19.88 -9.81 4.78
CA VAL A 158 -19.36 -9.45 3.45
C VAL A 158 -20.55 -9.15 2.54
N GLN A 159 -20.57 -7.99 1.94
CA GLN A 159 -21.55 -7.59 0.94
C GLN A 159 -20.86 -7.44 -0.41
N ILE A 160 -21.49 -7.95 -1.45
CA ILE A 160 -20.99 -7.89 -2.82
C ILE A 160 -22.00 -7.13 -3.66
N ASP A 161 -21.56 -6.05 -4.30
CA ASP A 161 -22.37 -5.21 -5.16
C ASP A 161 -21.78 -5.19 -6.57
N ASN A 162 -22.57 -5.65 -7.54
CA ASN A 162 -22.26 -5.65 -8.97
C ASN A 162 -23.15 -4.67 -9.76
N GLU A 163 -23.95 -3.87 -9.06
CA GLU A 163 -24.93 -2.99 -9.69
C GLU A 163 -24.50 -1.52 -9.69
N THR A 164 -23.79 -1.08 -8.65
CA THR A 164 -23.38 0.32 -8.49
C THR A 164 -22.30 0.75 -9.49
N SER A 165 -21.47 -0.17 -9.97
CA SER A 165 -20.39 0.12 -10.92
C SER A 165 -20.49 -0.76 -12.16
N ASP A 166 -20.45 -0.14 -13.35
CA ASP A 166 -20.40 -0.86 -14.63
C ASP A 166 -19.05 -1.56 -14.90
N LYS A 167 -18.01 -1.27 -14.08
CA LYS A 167 -16.64 -1.71 -14.34
C LYS A 167 -16.04 -2.56 -13.22
N PHE A 168 -16.56 -2.46 -12.01
CA PHE A 168 -15.97 -3.07 -10.82
C PHE A 168 -17.03 -3.76 -9.97
N THR A 169 -16.66 -4.88 -9.39
CA THR A 169 -17.38 -5.44 -8.24
C THR A 169 -16.95 -4.70 -6.98
N ILE A 170 -17.91 -4.22 -6.19
CA ILE A 170 -17.67 -3.61 -4.90
C ILE A 170 -17.83 -4.70 -3.84
N ILE A 171 -16.86 -4.82 -2.96
CA ILE A 171 -16.88 -5.78 -1.85
C ILE A 171 -16.72 -5.00 -0.55
N ASP A 172 -17.80 -4.96 0.24
CA ASP A 172 -17.80 -4.37 1.57
C ASP A 172 -17.58 -5.45 2.63
N VAL A 173 -16.59 -5.24 3.47
CA VAL A 173 -16.25 -6.16 4.56
C VAL A 173 -16.45 -5.44 5.88
N PHE A 174 -17.42 -5.88 6.66
CA PHE A 174 -17.69 -5.40 8.01
C PHE A 174 -17.10 -6.39 9.01
N ALA A 175 -16.06 -5.99 9.70
CA ALA A 175 -15.35 -6.83 10.67
C ALA A 175 -14.83 -5.97 11.82
N ASP A 176 -14.56 -6.60 12.97
CA ASP A 176 -13.87 -5.93 14.06
C ASP A 176 -12.46 -5.53 13.61
N ASP A 177 -12.09 -4.27 13.86
CA ASP A 177 -10.78 -3.77 13.51
C ASP A 177 -9.69 -4.51 14.29
N ARG A 178 -8.68 -5.00 13.54
CA ARG A 178 -7.53 -5.70 14.09
C ARG A 178 -6.31 -5.54 13.20
N GLN A 179 -5.16 -5.57 13.81
CA GLN A 179 -3.92 -5.57 13.07
C GLN A 179 -3.89 -6.71 12.02
N GLY A 180 -3.52 -6.38 10.78
CA GLY A 180 -3.43 -7.34 9.68
C GLY A 180 -4.76 -7.75 9.04
N LEU A 181 -5.90 -7.15 9.43
CA LEU A 181 -7.19 -7.45 8.80
C LEU A 181 -7.13 -7.26 7.28
N LEU A 182 -6.61 -6.13 6.82
CA LEU A 182 -6.50 -5.85 5.38
C LEU A 182 -5.63 -6.87 4.65
N TRP A 183 -4.55 -7.35 5.27
CA TRP A 183 -3.73 -8.42 4.70
C TRP A 183 -4.51 -9.73 4.58
N VAL A 184 -5.30 -10.11 5.58
CA VAL A 184 -6.14 -11.32 5.53
C VAL A 184 -7.14 -11.23 4.39
N ILE A 185 -7.80 -10.07 4.22
CA ILE A 185 -8.73 -9.82 3.11
C ILE A 185 -7.99 -9.91 1.77
N ALA A 186 -6.87 -9.20 1.62
CA ALA A 186 -6.07 -9.18 0.39
C ALA A 186 -5.57 -10.59 0.01
N ARG A 187 -5.10 -11.35 1.00
CA ARG A 187 -4.65 -12.74 0.79
C ARG A 187 -5.80 -13.63 0.34
N THR A 188 -6.96 -13.53 1.00
CA THR A 188 -8.14 -14.33 0.64
C THR A 188 -8.57 -14.03 -0.81
N LEU A 189 -8.61 -12.77 -1.21
CA LEU A 189 -8.96 -12.39 -2.59
C LEU A 189 -7.92 -12.85 -3.61
N PHE A 190 -6.65 -12.90 -3.23
CA PHE A 190 -5.57 -13.35 -4.12
C PHE A 190 -5.56 -14.88 -4.31
N GLU A 191 -5.99 -15.64 -3.29
CA GLU A 191 -6.05 -17.11 -3.30
C GLU A 191 -7.30 -17.67 -4.01
N LEU A 192 -8.31 -16.81 -4.33
CA LEU A 192 -9.53 -17.17 -5.08
C LEU A 192 -9.26 -17.27 -6.59
#